data_2c44a9185f4e32e9068ef5f2430d8029
#
_entry.id   2c44a9185f4e32e9068ef5f2430d8029
#
_cell.length_a   1.000
_cell.length_b   1.000
_cell.length_c   1.000
_cell.angle_alpha   90.00
_cell.angle_beta   90.00
_cell.angle_gamma   90.00
#
_symmetry.space_group_name_H-M   'P 1'
#
loop_
_entity.id
_entity.type
_entity.pdbx_description
1 polymer ?
#
loop_
_entity_poly.entity_id
_entity_poly.type
_entity_poly.pdbx_seq_one_letter_code
_entity_poly.pdbx_strand_id
1 'polypeptide(L)'
;PVMPVLILFFFAYNLYADRFPGAFQGTPQPLDLLLGKTFNETEAGIYGLITGVSAKYLVYFTLLSGMIAALGLGKVVANMALALVGKHPATPGRVTGIASVFMGMFSGSGAADTQFVAALTKPLYERAGYDRLIAAGLVATAGTIALITPPVLGSIAFIMVEILQISLLKVIVMAIGPALLYLPTVLAFNEFYARKAGL
;
A
#
# COMPACT_ATOMS: atom_id res chain seq x y z
N PRO A 1 2.53 9.61 -19.30
CA PRO A 1 1.65 9.46 -20.46
C PRO A 1 0.98 8.08 -20.55
N VAL A 2 1.31 7.11 -19.67
CA VAL A 2 0.76 5.74 -19.75
C VAL A 2 -0.73 5.68 -19.38
N MET A 3 -1.17 6.37 -18.32
CA MET A 3 -2.56 6.33 -17.86
C MET A 3 -3.59 6.81 -18.89
N PRO A 4 -3.41 7.96 -19.58
CA PRO A 4 -4.34 8.37 -20.64
C PRO A 4 -4.45 7.34 -21.77
N VAL A 5 -3.33 6.71 -22.15
CA VAL A 5 -3.32 5.67 -23.18
C VAL A 5 -4.12 4.45 -22.75
N LEU A 6 -3.97 4.01 -21.50
CA LEU A 6 -4.77 2.89 -20.94
C LEU A 6 -6.25 3.23 -20.90
N ILE A 7 -6.61 4.44 -20.47
CA ILE A 7 -8.01 4.89 -20.45
C ILE A 7 -8.61 4.85 -21.86
N LEU A 8 -7.93 5.42 -22.84
CA LEU A 8 -8.37 5.41 -24.24
C LEU A 8 -8.45 3.98 -24.79
N PHE A 9 -7.49 3.13 -24.46
CA PHE A 9 -7.51 1.73 -24.86
C PHE A 9 -8.73 0.99 -24.31
N PHE A 10 -9.02 1.10 -23.01
CA PHE A 10 -10.19 0.46 -22.42
C PHE A 10 -11.50 1.07 -22.91
N PHE A 11 -11.53 2.36 -23.22
CA PHE A 11 -12.68 3.00 -23.83
C PHE A 11 -12.96 2.46 -25.23
N ALA A 12 -11.92 2.36 -26.07
CA ALA A 12 -12.00 1.75 -27.39
C ALA A 12 -12.36 0.27 -27.31
N TYR A 13 -11.81 -0.46 -26.35
CA TYR A 13 -12.16 -1.86 -26.12
C TYR A 13 -13.66 -2.04 -25.82
N ASN A 14 -14.26 -1.22 -24.96
CA ASN A 14 -15.70 -1.29 -24.69
C ASN A 14 -16.58 -1.01 -25.92
N LEU A 15 -16.12 -0.15 -26.83
CA LEU A 15 -16.85 0.14 -28.08
C LEU A 15 -16.77 -1.01 -29.09
N TYR A 16 -15.66 -1.74 -29.12
CA TYR A 16 -15.37 -2.78 -30.13
C TYR A 16 -15.15 -4.16 -29.50
N ALA A 17 -15.76 -4.44 -28.37
CA ALA A 17 -15.57 -5.68 -27.60
C ALA A 17 -15.96 -6.95 -28.38
N ASP A 18 -16.86 -6.84 -29.37
CA ASP A 18 -17.30 -7.92 -30.25
C ASP A 18 -16.21 -8.42 -31.22
N ARG A 19 -15.20 -7.56 -31.51
CA ARG A 19 -14.12 -7.88 -32.44
C ARG A 19 -12.94 -8.62 -31.82
N PHE A 20 -12.93 -8.75 -30.51
CA PHE A 20 -11.83 -9.44 -29.83
C PHE A 20 -12.08 -10.96 -29.79
N PRO A 21 -11.04 -11.80 -29.95
CA PRO A 21 -11.18 -13.25 -29.96
C PRO A 21 -11.23 -13.86 -28.56
N GLY A 22 -11.99 -14.96 -28.44
CA GLY A 22 -11.96 -15.86 -27.26
C GLY A 22 -12.45 -15.21 -25.97
N ALA A 23 -11.68 -15.36 -24.89
CA ALA A 23 -12.04 -14.89 -23.56
C ALA A 23 -12.16 -13.34 -23.44
N PHE A 24 -11.65 -12.60 -24.42
CA PHE A 24 -11.74 -11.14 -24.46
C PHE A 24 -12.94 -10.64 -25.29
N GLN A 25 -13.74 -11.54 -25.85
CA GLN A 25 -14.94 -11.15 -26.56
C GLN A 25 -16.01 -10.71 -25.56
N GLY A 26 -16.58 -9.53 -25.75
CA GLY A 26 -17.63 -8.95 -24.93
C GLY A 26 -18.77 -8.37 -25.73
N THR A 27 -19.81 -7.94 -25.06
CA THR A 27 -20.90 -7.19 -25.70
C THR A 27 -20.46 -5.74 -25.89
N PRO A 28 -20.42 -5.22 -27.14
CA PRO A 28 -20.05 -3.83 -27.39
C PRO A 28 -21.05 -2.89 -26.73
N GLN A 29 -20.56 -1.86 -26.08
CA GLN A 29 -21.40 -0.85 -25.47
C GLN A 29 -21.57 0.32 -26.44
N PRO A 30 -22.80 0.75 -26.76
CA PRO A 30 -23.03 1.93 -27.59
C PRO A 30 -22.43 3.17 -26.88
N LEU A 31 -21.96 4.13 -27.68
CA LEU A 31 -21.24 5.30 -27.18
C LEU A 31 -22.06 6.13 -26.18
N ASP A 32 -23.33 6.30 -26.41
CA ASP A 32 -24.26 7.00 -25.53
C ASP A 32 -24.38 6.33 -24.15
N LEU A 33 -24.48 5.00 -24.14
CA LEU A 33 -24.49 4.23 -22.90
C LEU A 33 -23.16 4.29 -22.18
N LEU A 34 -22.05 4.21 -22.91
CA LEU A 34 -20.70 4.29 -22.34
C LEU A 34 -20.44 5.68 -21.73
N LEU A 35 -20.82 6.74 -22.42
CA LEU A 35 -20.74 8.10 -21.90
C LEU A 35 -21.68 8.30 -20.69
N GLY A 36 -22.89 7.79 -20.76
CA GLY A 36 -23.85 7.84 -19.66
C GLY A 36 -23.29 7.16 -18.40
N LYS A 37 -22.76 5.95 -18.53
CA LYS A 37 -22.11 5.25 -17.41
C LYS A 37 -20.89 5.97 -16.89
N THR A 38 -20.08 6.55 -17.78
CA THR A 38 -18.84 7.24 -17.38
C THR A 38 -19.12 8.54 -16.62
N PHE A 39 -20.14 9.33 -17.03
CA PHE A 39 -20.37 10.67 -16.49
C PHE A 39 -21.56 10.77 -15.53
N ASN A 40 -22.59 9.96 -15.70
CA ASN A 40 -23.85 10.09 -14.93
C ASN A 40 -24.01 9.00 -13.86
N GLU A 41 -23.25 7.91 -13.92
CA GLU A 41 -23.37 6.84 -12.94
C GLU A 41 -22.66 7.23 -11.63
N THR A 42 -23.39 7.20 -10.52
CA THR A 42 -22.88 7.61 -9.21
C THR A 42 -22.05 6.52 -8.51
N GLU A 43 -22.13 5.28 -8.98
CA GLU A 43 -21.40 4.18 -8.37
C GLU A 43 -20.07 3.88 -9.10
N ALA A 44 -20.10 3.86 -10.44
CA ALA A 44 -18.97 3.43 -11.27
C ALA A 44 -18.35 4.52 -12.15
N GLY A 45 -19.03 5.66 -12.33
CA GLY A 45 -18.58 6.76 -13.19
C GLY A 45 -17.39 7.57 -12.62
N ILE A 46 -16.90 8.52 -13.41
CA ILE A 46 -15.82 9.45 -13.00
C ILE A 46 -16.18 10.21 -11.73
N TYR A 47 -17.46 10.54 -11.53
CA TYR A 47 -17.97 11.20 -10.33
C TYR A 47 -18.56 10.22 -9.31
N GLY A 48 -18.25 8.92 -9.48
CA GLY A 48 -18.77 7.86 -8.65
C GLY A 48 -18.10 7.74 -7.29
N LEU A 49 -18.39 6.63 -6.62
CA LEU A 49 -17.99 6.31 -5.25
C LEU A 49 -16.47 6.50 -5.01
N ILE A 50 -15.61 6.04 -5.92
CA ILE A 50 -14.14 6.12 -5.74
C ILE A 50 -13.66 7.58 -5.74
N THR A 51 -14.19 8.41 -6.63
CA THR A 51 -13.87 9.85 -6.66
C THR A 51 -14.42 10.55 -5.43
N GLY A 52 -15.62 10.19 -4.98
CA GLY A 52 -16.22 10.69 -3.75
C GLY A 52 -15.37 10.37 -2.52
N VAL A 53 -14.90 9.12 -2.40
CA VAL A 53 -13.95 8.71 -1.33
C VAL A 53 -12.65 9.49 -1.41
N SER A 54 -12.11 9.66 -2.62
CA SER A 54 -10.88 10.43 -2.81
C SER A 54 -11.04 11.87 -2.35
N ALA A 55 -12.12 12.53 -2.74
CA ALA A 55 -12.39 13.93 -2.39
C ALA A 55 -12.67 14.11 -0.89
N LYS A 56 -13.39 13.17 -0.26
CA LYS A 56 -13.79 13.27 1.16
C LYS A 56 -12.69 12.87 2.12
N TYR A 57 -11.85 11.88 1.76
CA TYR A 57 -10.92 11.28 2.71
C TYR A 57 -9.46 11.40 2.26
N LEU A 58 -9.13 11.00 1.01
CA LEU A 58 -7.73 10.88 0.59
C LEU A 58 -7.02 12.24 0.54
N VAL A 59 -7.69 13.31 0.13
CA VAL A 59 -7.11 14.66 0.10
C VAL A 59 -6.66 15.08 1.50
N TYR A 60 -7.51 14.92 2.51
CA TYR A 60 -7.17 15.29 3.88
C TYR A 60 -6.06 14.41 4.47
N PHE A 61 -6.08 13.10 4.20
CA PHE A 61 -5.02 12.21 4.65
C PHE A 61 -3.68 12.49 3.96
N THR A 62 -3.69 12.83 2.68
CA THR A 62 -2.48 13.20 1.95
C THR A 62 -1.87 14.48 2.51
N LEU A 63 -2.69 15.48 2.80
CA LEU A 63 -2.24 16.72 3.43
C LEU A 63 -1.66 16.45 4.83
N LEU A 64 -2.38 15.70 5.67
CA LEU A 64 -1.90 15.34 7.00
C LEU A 64 -0.58 14.58 6.94
N SER A 65 -0.48 13.57 6.07
CA SER A 65 0.74 12.78 5.88
C SER A 65 1.91 13.66 5.42
N GLY A 66 1.66 14.60 4.48
CA GLY A 66 2.66 15.57 4.04
C GLY A 66 3.15 16.49 5.16
N MET A 67 2.24 16.99 5.99
CA MET A 67 2.58 17.80 7.17
C MET A 67 3.44 17.00 8.18
N ILE A 68 3.03 15.79 8.49
CA ILE A 68 3.75 14.88 9.40
C ILE A 68 5.17 14.58 8.86
N ALA A 69 5.29 14.32 7.55
CA ALA A 69 6.58 14.11 6.91
C ALA A 69 7.49 15.36 7.00
N ALA A 70 6.93 16.56 6.77
CA ALA A 70 7.65 17.83 6.88
C ALA A 70 8.14 18.13 8.30
N LEU A 71 7.41 17.68 9.33
CA LEU A 71 7.80 17.78 10.74
C LEU A 71 8.95 16.82 11.12
N GLY A 72 9.43 16.00 10.19
CA GLY A 72 10.58 15.13 10.41
C GLY A 72 10.25 13.83 11.17
N LEU A 73 8.99 13.41 11.21
CA LEU A 73 8.57 12.18 11.88
C LEU A 73 9.35 10.95 11.40
N GLY A 74 9.77 10.92 10.14
CA GLY A 74 10.60 9.86 9.61
C GLY A 74 11.90 9.62 10.40
N LYS A 75 12.56 10.69 10.87
CA LYS A 75 13.74 10.57 11.73
C LYS A 75 13.41 9.98 13.10
N VAL A 76 12.28 10.37 13.66
CA VAL A 76 11.81 9.85 14.95
C VAL A 76 11.53 8.36 14.83
N VAL A 77 10.78 7.95 13.80
CA VAL A 77 10.48 6.53 13.52
C VAL A 77 11.75 5.72 13.31
N ALA A 78 12.71 6.25 12.55
CA ALA A 78 14.00 5.61 12.34
C ALA A 78 14.76 5.36 13.66
N ASN A 79 14.86 6.39 14.50
CA ASN A 79 15.54 6.29 15.79
C ASN A 79 14.81 5.34 16.75
N MET A 80 13.49 5.37 16.79
CA MET A 80 12.67 4.45 17.60
C MET A 80 12.87 3.00 17.16
N ALA A 81 12.79 2.73 15.86
CA ALA A 81 12.99 1.39 15.31
C ALA A 81 14.38 0.84 15.64
N LEU A 82 15.43 1.66 15.49
CA LEU A 82 16.80 1.29 15.84
C LEU A 82 16.97 1.05 17.35
N ALA A 83 16.36 1.88 18.19
CA ALA A 83 16.44 1.74 19.65
C ALA A 83 15.77 0.46 20.17
N LEU A 84 14.64 0.06 19.55
CA LEU A 84 13.87 -1.12 19.96
C LEU A 84 14.54 -2.44 19.58
N VAL A 85 15.35 -2.45 18.52
CA VAL A 85 15.84 -3.71 17.92
C VAL A 85 17.16 -4.19 18.52
N GLY A 86 18.01 -3.28 19.00
CA GLY A 86 19.33 -3.61 19.53
C GLY A 86 20.31 -4.07 18.43
N LYS A 87 21.47 -4.62 18.86
CA LYS A 87 22.54 -5.09 17.96
C LYS A 87 22.44 -6.61 17.79
N HIS A 88 22.00 -7.05 16.62
CA HIS A 88 21.88 -8.46 16.24
C HIS A 88 22.05 -8.62 14.72
N PRO A 89 22.55 -9.73 14.19
CA PRO A 89 22.64 -9.95 12.73
C PRO A 89 21.34 -9.73 11.98
N ALA A 90 20.21 -10.11 12.56
CA ALA A 90 18.87 -9.90 12.00
C ALA A 90 18.32 -8.47 12.17
N THR A 91 19.12 -7.53 12.74
CA THR A 91 18.69 -6.13 12.98
C THR A 91 18.13 -5.44 11.73
N PRO A 92 18.72 -5.57 10.52
CA PRO A 92 18.17 -4.87 9.35
C PRO A 92 16.70 -5.20 9.08
N GLY A 93 16.34 -6.47 9.07
CA GLY A 93 14.94 -6.87 8.83
C GLY A 93 14.01 -6.55 9.98
N ARG A 94 14.47 -6.59 11.23
CA ARG A 94 13.69 -6.15 12.39
C ARG A 94 13.38 -4.65 12.30
N VAL A 95 14.39 -3.82 12.00
CA VAL A 95 14.20 -2.37 11.80
C VAL A 95 13.26 -2.13 10.64
N THR A 96 13.40 -2.88 9.53
CA THR A 96 12.51 -2.82 8.38
C THR A 96 11.05 -3.04 8.78
N GLY A 97 10.75 -4.14 9.47
CA GLY A 97 9.38 -4.46 9.90
C GLY A 97 8.79 -3.44 10.88
N ILE A 98 9.55 -3.07 11.91
CA ILE A 98 9.08 -2.13 12.93
C ILE A 98 8.91 -0.72 12.35
N ALA A 99 9.87 -0.23 11.55
CA ALA A 99 9.74 1.07 10.90
C ALA A 99 8.55 1.14 9.95
N SER A 100 8.27 0.04 9.21
CA SER A 100 7.10 -0.03 8.32
C SER A 100 5.77 0.05 9.10
N VAL A 101 5.66 -0.61 10.25
CA VAL A 101 4.46 -0.49 11.09
C VAL A 101 4.27 0.96 11.55
N PHE A 102 5.30 1.58 12.10
CA PHE A 102 5.20 2.96 12.56
C PHE A 102 4.88 3.94 11.42
N MET A 103 5.52 3.80 10.28
CA MET A 103 5.20 4.65 9.12
C MET A 103 3.79 4.39 8.61
N GLY A 104 3.36 3.13 8.54
CA GLY A 104 2.02 2.75 8.10
C GLY A 104 0.90 3.34 8.95
N MET A 105 1.15 3.56 10.24
CA MET A 105 0.19 4.24 11.14
C MET A 105 -0.16 5.67 10.67
N PHE A 106 0.67 6.29 9.84
CA PHE A 106 0.49 7.68 9.41
C PHE A 106 0.31 7.82 7.91
N SER A 107 1.00 7.00 7.10
CA SER A 107 1.04 7.16 5.66
C SER A 107 -0.11 6.44 4.95
N GLY A 108 -0.45 5.23 5.41
CA GLY A 108 -1.39 4.35 4.72
C GLY A 108 -1.00 4.01 3.27
N SER A 109 0.25 4.27 2.88
CA SER A 109 0.75 4.08 1.51
C SER A 109 1.91 3.11 1.47
N GLY A 110 1.66 1.87 1.00
CA GLY A 110 2.70 0.85 0.90
C GLY A 110 3.88 1.25 0.02
N ALA A 111 3.65 1.99 -1.06
CA ALA A 111 4.72 2.46 -1.94
C ALA A 111 5.60 3.53 -1.26
N ALA A 112 5.00 4.50 -0.58
CA ALA A 112 5.74 5.54 0.14
C ALA A 112 6.55 4.94 1.30
N ASP A 113 5.95 4.00 2.05
CA ASP A 113 6.62 3.34 3.16
C ASP A 113 7.75 2.43 2.69
N THR A 114 7.57 1.70 1.59
CA THR A 114 8.64 0.91 0.97
C THR A 114 9.83 1.79 0.62
N GLN A 115 9.62 2.97 0.02
CA GLN A 115 10.69 3.90 -0.34
C GLN A 115 11.40 4.45 0.91
N PHE A 116 10.64 4.87 1.92
CA PHE A 116 11.20 5.37 3.18
C PHE A 116 12.03 4.31 3.88
N VAL A 117 11.46 3.12 4.06
CA VAL A 117 12.13 2.01 4.75
C VAL A 117 13.34 1.51 3.97
N ALA A 118 13.27 1.48 2.63
CA ALA A 118 14.43 1.16 1.79
C ALA A 118 15.58 2.13 2.01
N ALA A 119 15.30 3.43 2.01
CA ALA A 119 16.33 4.45 2.25
C ALA A 119 16.97 4.33 3.65
N LEU A 120 16.16 4.00 4.66
CA LEU A 120 16.61 3.81 6.02
C LEU A 120 17.47 2.54 6.21
N THR A 121 17.02 1.41 5.64
CA THR A 121 17.56 0.08 5.98
C THR A 121 18.57 -0.46 4.99
N LYS A 122 18.66 0.11 3.77
CA LYS A 122 19.67 -0.27 2.77
C LYS A 122 21.09 -0.34 3.34
N PRO A 123 21.62 0.70 4.01
CA PRO A 123 22.98 0.65 4.58
C PRO A 123 23.10 -0.40 5.69
N LEU A 124 22.02 -0.74 6.38
CA LEU A 124 22.03 -1.78 7.42
C LEU A 124 22.15 -3.17 6.79
N TYR A 125 21.41 -3.44 5.71
CA TYR A 125 21.49 -4.70 4.98
C TYR A 125 22.87 -4.92 4.34
N GLU A 126 23.43 -3.88 3.74
CA GLU A 126 24.75 -3.93 3.13
C GLU A 126 25.86 -4.25 4.17
N ARG A 127 25.79 -3.61 5.33
CA ARG A 127 26.76 -3.87 6.44
C ARG A 127 26.59 -5.24 7.07
N ALA A 128 25.37 -5.76 7.11
CA ALA A 128 25.09 -7.08 7.68
C ALA A 128 25.32 -8.23 6.70
N GLY A 129 25.67 -7.96 5.44
CA GLY A 129 25.98 -8.98 4.44
C GLY A 129 24.76 -9.70 3.86
N TYR A 130 23.57 -9.08 3.90
CA TYR A 130 22.38 -9.66 3.29
C TYR A 130 22.47 -9.69 1.76
N ASP A 131 21.95 -10.76 1.17
CA ASP A 131 21.71 -10.81 -0.27
C ASP A 131 20.77 -9.68 -0.70
N ARG A 132 21.09 -9.04 -1.85
CA ARG A 132 20.33 -7.88 -2.33
C ARG A 132 18.89 -8.19 -2.70
N LEU A 133 18.62 -9.39 -3.24
CA LEU A 133 17.27 -9.81 -3.59
C LEU A 133 16.42 -10.04 -2.35
N ILE A 134 16.99 -10.70 -1.35
CA ILE A 134 16.31 -10.93 -0.07
C ILE A 134 16.05 -9.63 0.67
N ALA A 135 17.03 -8.72 0.72
CA ALA A 135 16.86 -7.40 1.32
C ALA A 135 15.74 -6.61 0.62
N ALA A 136 15.72 -6.58 -0.72
CA ALA A 136 14.67 -5.93 -1.49
C ALA A 136 13.30 -6.58 -1.25
N GLY A 137 13.23 -7.90 -1.20
CA GLY A 137 12.00 -8.65 -0.89
C GLY A 137 11.47 -8.33 0.51
N LEU A 138 12.34 -8.30 1.53
CA LEU A 138 11.96 -7.93 2.90
C LEU A 138 11.44 -6.49 2.98
N VAL A 139 12.08 -5.55 2.32
CA VAL A 139 11.67 -4.14 2.30
C VAL A 139 10.32 -3.99 1.58
N ALA A 140 10.13 -4.63 0.42
CA ALA A 140 8.87 -4.58 -0.31
C ALA A 140 7.71 -5.21 0.48
N THR A 141 7.96 -6.37 1.08
CA THR A 141 6.99 -7.07 1.93
C THR A 141 6.65 -6.24 3.16
N ALA A 142 7.65 -5.71 3.88
CA ALA A 142 7.42 -4.90 5.06
C ALA A 142 6.68 -3.59 4.72
N GLY A 143 6.98 -2.94 3.59
CA GLY A 143 6.27 -1.73 3.16
C GLY A 143 4.77 -1.97 2.92
N THR A 144 4.37 -3.15 2.47
CA THR A 144 2.95 -3.47 2.27
C THR A 144 2.15 -3.55 3.57
N ILE A 145 2.77 -3.76 4.72
CA ILE A 145 2.08 -3.78 6.02
C ILE A 145 1.39 -2.44 6.31
N ALA A 146 1.89 -1.34 5.76
CA ALA A 146 1.30 -0.02 5.91
C ALA A 146 -0.16 0.05 5.47
N LEU A 147 -0.55 -0.78 4.50
CA LEU A 147 -1.93 -0.82 3.98
C LEU A 147 -2.93 -1.43 4.97
N ILE A 148 -2.45 -2.22 5.93
CA ILE A 148 -3.28 -2.92 6.92
C ILE A 148 -2.98 -2.49 8.36
N THR A 149 -2.06 -1.53 8.55
CA THR A 149 -1.68 -1.09 9.91
C THR A 149 -2.66 -0.04 10.43
N PRO A 150 -3.35 -0.32 11.55
CA PRO A 150 -4.16 0.69 12.23
C PRO A 150 -3.29 1.85 12.77
N PRO A 151 -3.85 3.06 12.94
CA PRO A 151 -5.26 3.43 12.76
C PRO A 151 -5.63 3.91 11.37
N VAL A 152 -4.67 4.30 10.51
CA VAL A 152 -4.97 4.97 9.24
C VAL A 152 -5.40 3.98 8.18
N LEU A 153 -4.76 2.81 8.10
CA LEU A 153 -4.94 1.84 7.03
C LEU A 153 -4.63 2.48 5.65
N GLY A 154 -4.78 1.76 4.57
CA GLY A 154 -4.67 2.35 3.24
C GLY A 154 -6.00 2.94 2.75
N SER A 155 -5.97 3.61 1.60
CA SER A 155 -7.18 4.16 0.94
C SER A 155 -8.29 3.13 0.74
N ILE A 156 -7.94 1.85 0.65
CA ILE A 156 -8.87 0.73 0.52
C ILE A 156 -9.85 0.67 1.71
N ALA A 157 -9.42 1.04 2.92
CA ALA A 157 -10.30 1.04 4.09
C ALA A 157 -11.50 1.97 3.93
N PHE A 158 -11.31 3.13 3.31
CA PHE A 158 -12.39 4.08 3.05
C PHE A 158 -13.36 3.57 1.96
N ILE A 159 -12.82 2.89 0.96
CA ILE A 159 -13.65 2.23 -0.07
C ILE A 159 -14.47 1.11 0.58
N MET A 160 -13.89 0.33 1.49
CA MET A 160 -14.61 -0.71 2.24
C MET A 160 -15.74 -0.12 3.09
N VAL A 161 -15.52 1.01 3.75
CA VAL A 161 -16.53 1.73 4.53
C VAL A 161 -17.74 2.08 3.65
N GLU A 162 -17.50 2.62 2.46
CA GLU A 162 -18.56 3.03 1.55
C GLU A 162 -19.27 1.83 0.89
N ILE A 163 -18.54 0.80 0.47
CA ILE A 163 -19.18 -0.38 -0.17
C ILE A 163 -19.95 -1.23 0.86
N LEU A 164 -19.35 -1.49 2.03
CA LEU A 164 -19.94 -2.37 3.03
C LEU A 164 -20.90 -1.64 3.97
N GLN A 165 -21.00 -0.31 3.88
CA GLN A 165 -21.84 0.53 4.75
C GLN A 165 -21.58 0.27 6.24
N ILE A 166 -20.30 0.08 6.61
CA ILE A 166 -19.85 -0.13 7.99
C ILE A 166 -18.98 1.04 8.47
N SER A 167 -18.88 1.21 9.78
CA SER A 167 -18.03 2.27 10.35
C SER A 167 -16.55 2.00 10.11
N LEU A 168 -15.75 3.05 9.93
CA LEU A 168 -14.29 2.95 9.81
C LEU A 168 -13.67 2.23 11.01
N LEU A 169 -14.19 2.46 12.23
CA LEU A 169 -13.72 1.77 13.43
C LEU A 169 -13.85 0.25 13.32
N LYS A 170 -14.93 -0.24 12.72
CA LYS A 170 -15.14 -1.68 12.49
C LYS A 170 -14.10 -2.24 11.51
N VAL A 171 -13.79 -1.51 10.44
CA VAL A 171 -12.72 -1.87 9.49
C VAL A 171 -11.35 -1.91 10.19
N ILE A 172 -11.05 -0.91 11.03
CA ILE A 172 -9.82 -0.84 11.83
C ILE A 172 -9.69 -2.08 12.73
N VAL A 173 -10.73 -2.44 13.47
CA VAL A 173 -10.72 -3.61 14.34
C VAL A 173 -10.51 -4.90 13.55
N MET A 174 -11.16 -5.04 12.39
CA MET A 174 -10.96 -6.20 11.51
C MET A 174 -9.53 -6.30 10.97
N ALA A 175 -8.85 -5.17 10.72
CA ALA A 175 -7.49 -5.13 10.22
C ALA A 175 -6.43 -5.55 11.26
N ILE A 176 -6.74 -5.48 12.57
CA ILE A 176 -5.81 -5.86 13.64
C ILE A 176 -5.37 -7.32 13.50
N GLY A 177 -6.30 -8.24 13.24
CA GLY A 177 -5.99 -9.65 13.09
C GLY A 177 -4.94 -9.93 12.00
N PRO A 178 -5.18 -9.54 10.74
CA PRO A 178 -4.20 -9.66 9.66
C PRO A 178 -2.88 -8.95 9.96
N ALA A 179 -2.89 -7.75 10.55
CA ALA A 179 -1.66 -7.02 10.89
C ALA A 179 -0.81 -7.77 11.93
N LEU A 180 -1.46 -8.34 12.96
CA LEU A 180 -0.79 -9.13 13.99
C LEU A 180 -0.22 -10.46 13.48
N LEU A 181 -0.75 -11.01 12.42
CA LEU A 181 -0.19 -12.20 11.77
C LEU A 181 0.92 -11.86 10.79
N TYR A 182 0.76 -10.76 10.05
CA TYR A 182 1.68 -10.37 9.00
C TYR A 182 3.07 -9.98 9.54
N LEU A 183 3.12 -9.08 10.52
CA LEU A 183 4.39 -8.61 11.08
C LEU A 183 5.26 -9.74 11.65
N PRO A 184 4.76 -10.62 12.54
CA PRO A 184 5.54 -11.73 13.04
C PRO A 184 6.03 -12.68 11.94
N THR A 185 5.24 -12.88 10.88
CA THR A 185 5.65 -13.72 9.73
C THR A 185 6.85 -13.12 9.02
N VAL A 186 6.85 -11.82 8.74
CA VAL A 186 7.98 -11.12 8.12
C VAL A 186 9.21 -11.16 9.03
N LEU A 187 9.03 -10.92 10.32
CA LEU A 187 10.12 -10.99 11.30
C LEU A 187 10.68 -12.41 11.44
N ALA A 188 9.83 -13.44 11.50
CA ALA A 188 10.25 -14.83 11.55
C ALA A 188 11.05 -15.22 10.30
N PHE A 189 10.58 -14.86 9.11
CA PHE A 189 11.31 -15.08 7.87
C PHE A 189 12.71 -14.45 7.93
N ASN A 190 12.79 -13.20 8.37
CA ASN A 190 14.07 -12.52 8.55
C ASN A 190 15.00 -13.24 9.52
N GLU A 191 14.50 -13.71 10.68
CA GLU A 191 15.30 -14.46 11.65
C GLU A 191 15.82 -15.79 11.08
N PHE A 192 14.95 -16.55 10.42
CA PHE A 192 15.33 -17.81 9.79
C PHE A 192 16.36 -17.61 8.68
N TYR A 193 16.18 -16.56 7.87
CA TYR A 193 17.13 -16.24 6.82
C TYR A 193 18.52 -15.86 7.41
N ALA A 194 18.55 -14.95 8.40
CA ALA A 194 19.79 -14.53 9.03
C ALA A 194 20.57 -15.72 9.61
N ARG A 195 19.87 -16.63 10.31
CA ARG A 195 20.48 -17.86 10.84
C ARG A 195 20.99 -18.79 9.74
N LYS A 196 20.20 -19.00 8.67
CA LYS A 196 20.58 -19.87 7.54
C LYS A 196 21.77 -19.31 6.77
N ALA A 197 21.86 -18.00 6.63
CA ALA A 197 22.95 -17.32 5.93
C ALA A 197 24.23 -17.19 6.77
N GLY A 198 24.19 -17.56 8.06
CA GLY A 198 25.33 -17.46 8.95
C GLY A 198 25.73 -16.02 9.32
N LEU A 199 24.75 -15.10 9.28
CA LEU A 199 24.94 -13.68 9.58
C LEU A 199 24.97 -13.42 11.08
#